data_b812efe5b2a171377937c0459535a4d8
#
_entry.id   b812efe5b2a171377937c0459535a4d8
#
_cell.length_a   1.000
_cell.length_b   1.000
_cell.length_c   1.000
_cell.angle_alpha   90.00
_cell.angle_beta   90.00
_cell.angle_gamma   90.00
#
_symmetry.space_group_name_H-M   'P 1'
#
loop_
_entity.id
_entity.type
_entity.pdbx_description
1 polymer ?
#
loop_
_entity_poly.entity_id
_entity_poly.type
_entity_poly.pdbx_seq_one_letter_code
_entity_poly.pdbx_strand_id
1 'polypeptide(L)'
;MAIGLLLCSSLAMALDVGGAKAQGLVGEQPDGYLGVVKATPEAVSLAADINAKRREAYDAIAKKNGTTLDQVAILAGQKAIEKTPPGSYVKAPNGQWVKK
;
A
#
# COMPACT_ATOMS: atom_id res chain seq x y z
N MET A 1 -10.38 1.85 -37.39
CA MET A 1 -11.06 2.76 -36.63
C MET A 1 -10.37 3.04 -35.36
N ALA A 2 -10.35 4.17 -35.05
CA ALA A 2 -9.63 4.63 -33.91
C ALA A 2 -10.20 4.22 -32.59
N ILE A 3 -11.04 3.31 -32.62
CA ILE A 3 -11.73 2.93 -31.44
C ILE A 3 -10.81 2.46 -30.35
N GLY A 4 -9.80 1.73 -30.73
CA GLY A 4 -8.92 1.15 -29.75
C GLY A 4 -8.34 2.14 -28.79
N LEU A 5 -8.17 3.35 -29.21
CA LEU A 5 -7.56 4.33 -28.38
C LEU A 5 -8.38 4.64 -27.14
N LEU A 6 -9.67 4.53 -27.26
CA LEU A 6 -10.52 4.83 -26.12
C LEU A 6 -10.23 3.91 -24.97
N LEU A 7 -9.96 2.68 -25.29
CA LEU A 7 -9.70 1.71 -24.27
C LEU A 7 -8.43 2.02 -23.53
N CYS A 8 -7.44 2.46 -24.28
CA CYS A 8 -6.18 2.80 -23.65
C CYS A 8 -6.34 3.92 -22.64
N SER A 9 -7.15 4.90 -22.97
CA SER A 9 -7.32 6.00 -22.04
C SER A 9 -8.00 5.54 -20.75
N SER A 10 -8.89 4.59 -20.83
CA SER A 10 -9.51 4.10 -19.61
C SER A 10 -8.50 3.45 -18.71
N LEU A 11 -7.61 2.68 -19.30
CA LEU A 11 -6.60 2.00 -18.50
C LEU A 11 -5.65 2.98 -17.83
N ALA A 12 -5.42 4.10 -18.49
CA ALA A 12 -4.52 5.10 -17.95
C ALA A 12 -5.04 5.73 -16.68
N MET A 13 -6.33 5.54 -16.38
CA MET A 13 -6.91 6.11 -15.16
C MET A 13 -6.69 5.23 -13.94
N ALA A 14 -6.19 4.02 -14.11
CA ALA A 14 -5.99 3.13 -12.98
C ALA A 14 -4.88 3.67 -12.07
N LEU A 15 -5.17 3.72 -10.78
CA LEU A 15 -4.22 4.17 -9.78
C LEU A 15 -3.47 2.97 -9.25
N ASP A 16 -2.14 3.03 -9.20
CA ASP A 16 -1.33 1.98 -8.58
C ASP A 16 -0.71 2.48 -7.29
N VAL A 17 -0.07 1.56 -6.55
CA VAL A 17 0.50 1.88 -5.24
C VAL A 17 1.56 2.95 -5.34
N GLY A 18 2.46 2.84 -6.32
CA GLY A 18 3.53 3.80 -6.50
C GLY A 18 3.00 5.19 -6.78
N GLY A 19 2.03 5.30 -7.67
CA GLY A 19 1.40 6.56 -7.98
C GLY A 19 0.65 7.14 -6.80
N ALA A 20 -0.07 6.30 -6.06
CA ALA A 20 -0.82 6.74 -4.89
C ALA A 20 0.11 7.26 -3.80
N LYS A 21 1.23 6.59 -3.58
CA LYS A 21 2.22 7.06 -2.60
C LYS A 21 2.83 8.39 -3.04
N ALA A 22 3.18 8.50 -4.31
CA ALA A 22 3.79 9.72 -4.83
C ALA A 22 2.84 10.92 -4.72
N GLN A 23 1.55 10.67 -4.85
CA GLN A 23 0.54 11.72 -4.74
C GLN A 23 0.13 12.02 -3.30
N GLY A 24 0.68 11.29 -2.33
CA GLY A 24 0.36 11.52 -0.92
C GLY A 24 -1.01 10.99 -0.52
N LEU A 25 -1.54 10.03 -1.25
CA LEU A 25 -2.87 9.49 -0.96
C LEU A 25 -2.82 8.33 0.03
N VAL A 26 -1.75 7.56 0.00
CA VAL A 26 -1.57 6.41 0.88
C VAL A 26 -0.13 6.39 1.40
N GLY A 27 0.09 5.62 2.46
CA GLY A 27 1.42 5.48 3.04
C GLY A 27 1.59 4.16 3.78
N GLU A 28 2.82 3.83 4.10
CA GLU A 28 3.13 2.60 4.82
C GLU A 28 2.93 2.76 6.32
N GLN A 29 2.46 1.70 6.96
CA GLN A 29 2.20 1.68 8.40
C GLN A 29 3.05 0.62 9.10
N PRO A 30 3.33 0.81 10.40
CA PRO A 30 4.12 -0.17 11.15
C PRO A 30 3.47 -1.56 11.23
N ASP A 31 2.15 -1.63 11.06
CA ASP A 31 1.42 -2.90 11.15
C ASP A 31 1.58 -3.77 9.90
N GLY A 32 2.24 -3.27 8.87
CA GLY A 32 2.46 -4.04 7.64
C GLY A 32 1.46 -3.77 6.53
N TYR A 33 0.49 -2.91 6.77
CA TYR A 33 -0.56 -2.63 5.81
C TYR A 33 -0.50 -1.19 5.32
N LEU A 34 -1.10 -0.97 4.16
CA LEU A 34 -1.16 0.35 3.57
C LEU A 34 -2.27 1.15 4.24
N GLY A 35 -1.98 2.39 4.60
CA GLY A 35 -2.99 3.27 5.18
C GLY A 35 -3.39 4.35 4.21
N VAL A 36 -4.57 4.91 4.42
CA VAL A 36 -5.09 6.01 3.60
C VAL A 36 -4.72 7.31 4.28
N VAL A 37 -3.97 8.15 3.56
CA VAL A 37 -3.60 9.49 4.04
C VAL A 37 -4.69 10.48 3.64
N LYS A 38 -5.11 10.39 2.39
CA LYS A 38 -6.18 11.26 1.86
C LYS A 38 -7.27 10.37 1.27
N ALA A 39 -8.44 10.42 1.87
CA ALA A 39 -9.52 9.46 1.61
C ALA A 39 -10.30 9.77 0.34
N THR A 40 -9.66 9.61 -0.80
CA THR A 40 -10.38 9.60 -2.06
C THR A 40 -10.96 8.20 -2.28
N PRO A 41 -12.04 8.06 -3.06
CA PRO A 41 -12.59 6.73 -3.34
C PRO A 41 -11.56 5.79 -3.94
N GLU A 42 -10.70 6.28 -4.83
CA GLU A 42 -9.67 5.49 -5.46
C GLU A 42 -8.62 5.01 -4.45
N ALA A 43 -8.22 5.89 -3.55
CA ALA A 43 -7.22 5.54 -2.54
C ALA A 43 -7.76 4.50 -1.55
N VAL A 44 -9.01 4.65 -1.13
CA VAL A 44 -9.66 3.71 -0.22
C VAL A 44 -9.77 2.33 -0.87
N SER A 45 -10.21 2.29 -2.13
CA SER A 45 -10.35 1.04 -2.85
C SER A 45 -9.00 0.36 -3.07
N LEU A 46 -8.00 1.14 -3.46
CA LEU A 46 -6.65 0.62 -3.68
C LEU A 46 -6.08 0.03 -2.40
N ALA A 47 -6.19 0.74 -1.29
CA ALA A 47 -5.66 0.27 -0.02
C ALA A 47 -6.33 -1.04 0.39
N ALA A 48 -7.64 -1.14 0.22
CA ALA A 48 -8.36 -2.38 0.55
C ALA A 48 -7.86 -3.56 -0.29
N ASP A 49 -7.69 -3.35 -1.59
CA ASP A 49 -7.21 -4.41 -2.48
C ASP A 49 -5.80 -4.85 -2.15
N ILE A 50 -4.90 -3.89 -1.96
CA ILE A 50 -3.51 -4.18 -1.66
C ILE A 50 -3.39 -4.88 -0.31
N ASN A 51 -4.15 -4.45 0.68
CA ASN A 51 -4.08 -5.05 2.02
C ASN A 51 -4.61 -6.47 2.03
N ALA A 52 -5.62 -6.78 1.21
CA ALA A 52 -6.09 -8.14 1.08
C ALA A 52 -4.99 -9.05 0.52
N LYS A 53 -4.28 -8.58 -0.50
CA LYS A 53 -3.18 -9.34 -1.09
C LYS A 53 -2.01 -9.49 -0.12
N ARG A 54 -1.70 -8.44 0.62
CA ARG A 54 -0.62 -8.49 1.62
C ARG A 54 -0.95 -9.50 2.70
N ARG A 55 -2.20 -9.48 3.19
CA ARG A 55 -2.62 -10.41 4.23
C ARG A 55 -2.45 -11.87 3.78
N GLU A 56 -2.86 -12.17 2.56
CA GLU A 56 -2.68 -13.51 2.01
C GLU A 56 -1.21 -13.89 1.95
N ALA A 57 -0.36 -12.98 1.51
CA ALA A 57 1.07 -13.23 1.41
C ALA A 57 1.69 -13.44 2.79
N TYR A 58 1.33 -12.61 3.76
CA TYR A 58 1.85 -12.73 5.12
C TYR A 58 1.41 -14.05 5.77
N ASP A 59 0.17 -14.44 5.54
CA ASP A 59 -0.36 -15.69 6.07
C ASP A 59 0.40 -16.90 5.51
N ALA A 60 0.68 -16.88 4.21
CA ALA A 60 1.44 -17.94 3.57
C ALA A 60 2.86 -18.05 4.15
N ILE A 61 3.51 -16.90 4.36
CA ILE A 61 4.85 -16.87 4.95
C ILE A 61 4.82 -17.37 6.37
N ALA A 62 3.84 -16.95 7.15
CA ALA A 62 3.70 -17.35 8.54
C ALA A 62 3.56 -18.87 8.67
N LYS A 63 2.71 -19.46 7.84
CA LYS A 63 2.49 -20.90 7.82
C LYS A 63 3.76 -21.66 7.44
N LYS A 64 4.46 -21.15 6.45
CA LYS A 64 5.69 -21.78 5.97
C LYS A 64 6.78 -21.77 7.04
N ASN A 65 6.87 -20.71 7.82
CA ASN A 65 7.94 -20.50 8.79
C ASN A 65 7.55 -20.83 10.23
N GLY A 66 6.33 -21.25 10.47
CA GLY A 66 5.87 -21.56 11.82
C GLY A 66 5.77 -20.35 12.73
N THR A 67 5.43 -19.19 12.17
CA THR A 67 5.26 -17.97 12.95
C THR A 67 3.81 -17.50 12.82
N THR A 68 3.50 -16.36 13.43
CA THR A 68 2.16 -15.79 13.35
C THR A 68 2.08 -14.78 12.22
N LEU A 69 0.87 -14.58 11.72
CA LEU A 69 0.62 -13.57 10.69
C LEU A 69 1.06 -12.19 11.17
N ASP A 70 0.77 -11.85 12.42
CA ASP A 70 1.13 -10.54 12.97
C ASP A 70 2.64 -10.32 13.00
N GLN A 71 3.41 -11.36 13.35
CA GLN A 71 4.87 -11.22 13.34
C GLN A 71 5.41 -10.94 11.96
N VAL A 72 4.87 -11.63 10.95
CA VAL A 72 5.26 -11.38 9.55
C VAL A 72 4.86 -9.97 9.13
N ALA A 73 3.64 -9.57 9.46
CA ALA A 73 3.12 -8.25 9.06
C ALA A 73 3.96 -7.13 9.66
N ILE A 74 4.32 -7.24 10.94
CA ILE A 74 5.13 -6.21 11.61
C ILE A 74 6.51 -6.07 10.95
N LEU A 75 7.16 -7.19 10.65
CA LEU A 75 8.44 -7.15 9.97
C LEU A 75 8.32 -6.54 8.58
N ALA A 76 7.28 -6.90 7.86
CA ALA A 76 7.03 -6.35 6.54
C ALA A 76 6.81 -4.83 6.62
N GLY A 77 6.10 -4.38 7.65
CA GLY A 77 5.85 -2.97 7.86
C GLY A 77 7.13 -2.19 8.12
N GLN A 78 8.02 -2.73 8.95
CA GLN A 78 9.31 -2.10 9.20
C GLN A 78 10.11 -1.95 7.91
N LYS A 79 10.16 -3.00 7.11
CA LYS A 79 10.89 -2.96 5.85
C LYS A 79 10.25 -2.00 4.84
N ALA A 80 8.94 -1.98 4.78
CA ALA A 80 8.23 -1.09 3.86
C ALA A 80 8.49 0.38 4.22
N ILE A 81 8.51 0.69 5.51
CA ILE A 81 8.81 2.05 5.96
C ILE A 81 10.25 2.40 5.61
N GLU A 82 11.20 1.51 5.86
CA GLU A 82 12.60 1.75 5.52
C GLU A 82 12.79 2.02 4.04
N LYS A 83 12.06 1.30 3.20
CA LYS A 83 12.17 1.41 1.74
C LYS A 83 11.39 2.57 1.16
N THR A 84 10.57 3.22 1.95
CA THR A 84 9.78 4.35 1.46
C THR A 84 10.70 5.49 1.07
N PRO A 85 10.60 5.99 -0.17
CA PRO A 85 11.48 7.07 -0.61
C PRO A 85 11.12 8.41 0.04
N PRO A 86 12.05 9.35 0.06
CA PRO A 86 11.75 10.70 0.54
C PRO A 86 10.58 11.30 -0.23
N GLY A 87 9.74 12.02 0.49
CA GLY A 87 8.55 12.65 -0.10
C GLY A 87 7.27 11.86 0.04
N SER A 88 7.35 10.59 0.41
CA SER A 88 6.16 9.78 0.66
C SER A 88 5.89 9.67 2.15
N TYR A 89 4.64 9.35 2.49
CA TYR A 89 4.22 9.31 3.89
C TYR A 89 4.45 7.96 4.53
N VAL A 90 4.81 7.99 5.80
CA VAL A 90 4.82 6.81 6.66
C VAL A 90 4.11 7.16 7.94
N LYS A 91 3.50 6.18 8.60
CA LYS A 91 2.83 6.42 9.88
C LYS A 91 3.85 6.24 11.00
N ALA A 92 4.01 7.27 11.81
CA ALA A 92 4.89 7.23 12.97
C ALA A 92 4.27 6.38 14.08
N PRO A 93 5.08 5.95 15.07
CA PRO A 93 4.56 5.14 16.18
C PRO A 93 3.42 5.80 16.93
N ASN A 94 3.38 7.13 16.96
CA ASN A 94 2.29 7.85 17.63
C ASN A 94 1.00 7.90 16.80
N GLY A 95 0.98 7.26 15.64
CA GLY A 95 -0.20 7.20 14.79
C GLY A 95 -0.35 8.35 13.80
N GLN A 96 0.59 9.26 13.77
CA GLN A 96 0.50 10.40 12.85
C GLN A 96 1.24 10.13 11.55
N TRP A 97 0.73 10.68 10.46
CA TRP A 97 1.39 10.61 9.17
C TRP A 97 2.54 11.60 9.10
N VAL A 98 3.69 11.14 8.66
CA VAL A 98 4.88 11.96 8.53
C VAL A 98 5.43 11.80 7.12
N LYS A 99 5.78 12.89 6.50
CA LYS A 99 6.43 12.83 5.18
C LYS A 99 7.90 12.50 5.38
N LYS A 100 8.36 11.47 4.70
CA LYS A 100 9.72 11.01 4.85
C LYS A 100 10.75 11.86 4.11
#